data_cfa6b67dfa9faab25cdc53e80a7646c0
#
_entry.id   cfa6b67dfa9faab25cdc53e80a7646c0
#
_cell.length_a   1.000
_cell.length_b   1.000
_cell.length_c   1.000
_cell.angle_alpha   90.00
_cell.angle_beta   90.00
_cell.angle_gamma   90.00
#
_symmetry.space_group_name_H-M   'P 1'
#
loop_
_entity.id
_entity.type
_entity.pdbx_description
1 polymer ?
#
loop_
_entity_poly.entity_id
_entity_poly.type
_entity_poly.pdbx_seq_one_letter_code
_entity_poly.pdbx_strand_id
1 'polypeptide(L)'
;MSSTGTRGRAAGATVARQTAERYVLPFVDLRTTGVVPAAAEAIEARTLVRANAMPYAFDGERLLVAISDPGDVQAIDELRLATRRDLGFAVAAREDIELELRNLERQMEATRRHAVEADEEFSYEDDLEVAEEEESGPLVKLVNSIVYQAVEEGASDVHFLPQPDGLYVRLRVDGVLRELERIPRQRAGAVISRIKVLAKLDIAEHRRPQDGRISLRTKEGGQVDIRVSLLPAVEGEGAILRLLDKSRKPPTMTEIGLSFSMQMALEQVLNRPTGALLVTGPTGSGKSTTLYAALADLARPEVNAITIEDPVEYRLPGIYQLQVNQKIDFDFAKALRAVLRSDPDVVMVGEIRDRETAAISMRAALTGHFVLSTLHTNDAPSAITRLTEMGVEPFVIASGITAVLAQRLARRLCEHCRESYEPTVDELEKIGLDPGIGQLWRPASCDRCTRGYRGRVGIFQLLPMTDDVRRLTAREATSHEIEAAGTEAGMRTLWEDGVDKVLAGLTTVDELRRTLL
;
A
#
# COMPACT_ATOMS: atom_id res chain seq x y z
N MET A 1 22.61 -5.46 -23.45
CA MET A 1 22.22 -6.71 -24.14
C MET A 1 20.79 -7.05 -23.72
N SER A 2 19.77 -6.37 -24.29
CA SER A 2 18.37 -6.46 -23.84
C SER A 2 17.32 -6.42 -24.98
N SER A 3 17.70 -6.64 -26.22
CA SER A 3 16.76 -6.54 -27.36
C SER A 3 16.23 -7.89 -27.89
N THR A 4 16.67 -9.00 -27.33
CA THR A 4 16.27 -10.35 -27.78
C THR A 4 15.05 -10.92 -27.05
N GLY A 5 14.71 -10.42 -25.84
CA GLY A 5 13.60 -10.93 -25.04
C GLY A 5 12.21 -10.50 -25.51
N THR A 6 12.06 -9.27 -25.99
CA THR A 6 10.77 -8.70 -26.38
C THR A 6 10.25 -9.21 -27.73
N ARG A 7 11.16 -9.44 -28.69
CA ARG A 7 10.78 -10.02 -30.00
C ARG A 7 10.35 -11.48 -29.89
N GLY A 8 10.93 -12.26 -28.99
CA GLY A 8 10.52 -13.65 -28.75
C GLY A 8 9.12 -13.79 -28.17
N ARG A 9 8.78 -12.93 -27.21
CA ARG A 9 7.49 -12.96 -26.49
C ARG A 9 6.29 -12.55 -27.35
N ALA A 10 6.41 -11.51 -28.17
CA ALA A 10 5.38 -11.14 -29.14
C ALA A 10 5.13 -12.24 -30.16
N ALA A 11 6.16 -12.99 -30.56
CA ALA A 11 6.04 -14.15 -31.41
C ALA A 11 5.30 -15.31 -30.72
N GLY A 12 5.53 -15.56 -29.43
CA GLY A 12 4.85 -16.60 -28.64
C GLY A 12 3.34 -16.37 -28.53
N ALA A 13 2.91 -15.15 -28.20
CA ALA A 13 1.49 -14.79 -28.15
C ALA A 13 0.79 -14.91 -29.52
N THR A 14 1.48 -14.55 -30.60
CA THR A 14 0.97 -14.70 -31.98
C THR A 14 0.79 -16.16 -32.33
N VAL A 15 1.75 -17.02 -32.01
CA VAL A 15 1.66 -18.47 -32.24
C VAL A 15 0.52 -19.08 -31.42
N ALA A 16 0.39 -18.69 -30.15
CA ALA A 16 -0.70 -19.18 -29.29
C ALA A 16 -2.10 -18.79 -29.81
N ARG A 17 -2.27 -17.58 -30.34
CA ARG A 17 -3.55 -17.18 -30.98
C ARG A 17 -3.85 -18.00 -32.23
N GLN A 18 -2.89 -18.23 -33.10
CA GLN A 18 -3.06 -19.08 -34.27
C GLN A 18 -3.39 -20.53 -33.88
N THR A 19 -2.77 -21.04 -32.82
CA THR A 19 -3.08 -22.35 -32.27
C THR A 19 -4.51 -22.40 -31.72
N ALA A 20 -4.93 -21.39 -30.97
CA ALA A 20 -6.30 -21.25 -30.46
C ALA A 20 -7.34 -21.29 -31.60
N GLU A 21 -7.13 -20.53 -32.66
CA GLU A 21 -7.98 -20.50 -33.84
C GLU A 21 -8.04 -21.87 -34.52
N ARG A 22 -6.89 -22.54 -34.68
CA ARG A 22 -6.80 -23.86 -35.31
C ARG A 22 -7.60 -24.95 -34.59
N TYR A 23 -7.57 -24.91 -33.23
CA TYR A 23 -8.27 -25.92 -32.40
C TYR A 23 -9.64 -25.45 -31.91
N VAL A 24 -10.11 -24.27 -32.34
CA VAL A 24 -11.41 -23.67 -31.94
C VAL A 24 -11.49 -23.56 -30.40
N LEU A 25 -10.40 -23.15 -29.76
CA LEU A 25 -10.32 -22.89 -28.32
C LEU A 25 -10.16 -21.38 -28.07
N PRO A 26 -10.61 -20.87 -26.90
CA PRO A 26 -10.33 -19.48 -26.54
C PRO A 26 -8.83 -19.26 -26.33
N PHE A 27 -8.33 -18.09 -26.70
CA PHE A 27 -7.01 -17.62 -26.32
C PHE A 27 -7.09 -16.87 -24.99
N VAL A 28 -6.15 -17.13 -24.07
CA VAL A 28 -6.02 -16.40 -22.81
C VAL A 28 -4.60 -15.83 -22.68
N ASP A 29 -4.51 -14.56 -22.33
CA ASP A 29 -3.26 -13.91 -21.95
C ASP A 29 -3.16 -13.96 -20.41
N LEU A 30 -2.36 -14.88 -19.87
CA LEU A 30 -2.22 -15.09 -18.42
C LEU A 30 -1.66 -13.87 -17.69
N ARG A 31 -0.94 -12.99 -18.39
CA ARG A 31 -0.38 -11.76 -17.81
C ARG A 31 -1.44 -10.73 -17.48
N THR A 32 -2.45 -10.61 -18.34
CA THR A 32 -3.57 -9.68 -18.15
C THR A 32 -4.69 -10.29 -17.33
N THR A 33 -5.01 -11.55 -17.58
CA THR A 33 -6.07 -12.27 -16.85
C THR A 33 -5.63 -12.62 -15.42
N GLY A 34 -4.34 -12.95 -15.23
CA GLY A 34 -3.82 -13.45 -13.96
C GLY A 34 -4.25 -14.89 -13.67
N VAL A 35 -3.70 -15.44 -12.59
CA VAL A 35 -4.02 -16.78 -12.09
C VAL A 35 -4.69 -16.67 -10.73
N VAL A 36 -5.84 -17.29 -10.57
CA VAL A 36 -6.53 -17.39 -9.27
C VAL A 36 -5.82 -18.48 -8.45
N PRO A 37 -5.29 -18.19 -7.24
CA PRO A 37 -4.53 -19.16 -6.45
C PRO A 37 -5.25 -20.49 -6.25
N ALA A 38 -6.53 -20.45 -5.86
CA ALA A 38 -7.35 -21.64 -5.67
C ALA A 38 -7.54 -22.47 -6.95
N ALA A 39 -7.44 -21.86 -8.14
CA ALA A 39 -7.45 -22.60 -9.40
C ALA A 39 -6.11 -23.29 -9.65
N ALA A 40 -5.00 -22.59 -9.39
CA ALA A 40 -3.65 -23.17 -9.52
C ALA A 40 -3.43 -24.36 -8.58
N GLU A 41 -4.02 -24.34 -7.39
CA GLU A 41 -3.92 -25.42 -6.39
C GLU A 41 -4.87 -26.60 -6.63
N ALA A 42 -5.80 -26.48 -7.58
CA ALA A 42 -6.80 -27.52 -7.86
C ALA A 42 -6.19 -28.79 -8.51
N ILE A 43 -4.97 -28.70 -9.03
CA ILE A 43 -4.22 -29.81 -9.62
C ILE A 43 -2.80 -29.77 -9.06
N GLU A 44 -2.24 -30.94 -8.77
CA GLU A 44 -0.88 -31.06 -8.21
C GLU A 44 0.19 -30.44 -9.15
N ALA A 45 1.08 -29.61 -8.60
CA ALA A 45 2.08 -28.86 -9.37
C ALA A 45 2.95 -29.74 -10.28
N ARG A 46 3.30 -30.97 -9.85
CA ARG A 46 4.08 -31.91 -10.67
C ARG A 46 3.34 -32.31 -11.95
N THR A 47 2.03 -32.45 -11.90
CA THR A 47 1.19 -32.75 -13.07
C THR A 47 1.12 -31.53 -13.99
N LEU A 48 0.97 -30.33 -13.43
CA LEU A 48 0.92 -29.07 -14.19
C LEU A 48 2.24 -28.81 -14.94
N VAL A 49 3.38 -29.01 -14.29
CA VAL A 49 4.71 -28.87 -14.92
C VAL A 49 4.87 -29.85 -16.07
N ARG A 50 4.48 -31.12 -15.87
CA ARG A 50 4.59 -32.16 -16.87
C ARG A 50 3.69 -31.92 -18.08
N ALA A 51 2.47 -31.46 -17.83
CA ALA A 51 1.50 -31.13 -18.85
C ALA A 51 1.72 -29.74 -19.50
N ASN A 52 2.67 -28.97 -19.00
CA ASN A 52 2.87 -27.56 -19.36
C ASN A 52 1.53 -26.80 -19.42
N ALA A 53 0.80 -26.83 -18.32
CA ALA A 53 -0.55 -26.30 -18.17
C ALA A 53 -0.70 -25.48 -16.90
N MET A 54 -1.57 -24.47 -16.92
CA MET A 54 -1.83 -23.62 -15.76
C MET A 54 -3.33 -23.42 -15.57
N PRO A 55 -3.93 -23.96 -14.50
CA PRO A 55 -5.28 -23.58 -14.11
C PRO A 55 -5.31 -22.12 -13.68
N TYR A 56 -6.18 -21.30 -14.29
CA TYR A 56 -6.12 -19.86 -14.09
C TYR A 56 -7.40 -19.25 -13.48
N ALA A 57 -8.55 -19.92 -13.62
CA ALA A 57 -9.83 -19.41 -13.11
C ALA A 57 -10.87 -20.53 -12.95
N PHE A 58 -12.04 -20.18 -12.39
CA PHE A 58 -13.23 -21.00 -12.36
C PHE A 58 -14.36 -20.34 -13.16
N ASP A 59 -15.14 -21.14 -13.86
CA ASP A 59 -16.41 -20.77 -14.46
C ASP A 59 -17.51 -21.65 -13.85
N GLY A 60 -18.13 -21.16 -12.77
CA GLY A 60 -18.96 -21.97 -11.90
C GLY A 60 -18.17 -23.10 -11.25
N GLU A 61 -18.58 -24.37 -11.48
CA GLU A 61 -17.85 -25.55 -10.98
C GLU A 61 -16.72 -26.00 -11.92
N ARG A 62 -16.64 -25.42 -13.11
CA ARG A 62 -15.67 -25.80 -14.13
C ARG A 62 -14.34 -25.12 -13.91
N LEU A 63 -13.23 -25.88 -13.93
CA LEU A 63 -11.88 -25.36 -13.82
C LEU A 63 -11.35 -24.97 -15.20
N LEU A 64 -10.96 -23.71 -15.39
CA LEU A 64 -10.37 -23.22 -16.63
C LEU A 64 -8.86 -23.41 -16.61
N VAL A 65 -8.32 -24.13 -17.61
CA VAL A 65 -6.90 -24.48 -17.69
C VAL A 65 -6.30 -23.95 -18.99
N ALA A 66 -5.26 -23.16 -18.87
CA ALA A 66 -4.45 -22.70 -19.99
C ALA A 66 -3.43 -23.79 -20.37
N ILE A 67 -3.37 -24.14 -21.65
CA ILE A 67 -2.43 -25.12 -22.24
C ILE A 67 -1.69 -24.49 -23.42
N SER A 68 -0.46 -24.94 -23.67
CA SER A 68 0.32 -24.45 -24.80
C SER A 68 0.08 -25.22 -26.09
N ASP A 69 -0.21 -26.51 -25.98
CA ASP A 69 -0.45 -27.40 -27.13
C ASP A 69 -1.72 -28.25 -26.94
N PRO A 70 -2.83 -27.88 -27.59
CA PRO A 70 -4.06 -28.69 -27.56
C PRO A 70 -3.94 -30.04 -28.30
N GLY A 71 -2.88 -30.26 -29.06
CA GLY A 71 -2.59 -31.54 -29.74
C GLY A 71 -1.98 -32.59 -28.83
N ASP A 72 -1.50 -32.22 -27.64
CA ASP A 72 -0.97 -33.17 -26.66
C ASP A 72 -2.12 -33.82 -25.87
N VAL A 73 -2.69 -34.87 -26.47
CA VAL A 73 -3.81 -35.62 -25.90
C VAL A 73 -3.42 -36.27 -24.57
N GLN A 74 -2.17 -36.70 -24.42
CA GLN A 74 -1.68 -37.35 -23.21
C GLN A 74 -1.67 -36.37 -22.03
N ALA A 75 -1.17 -35.15 -22.23
CA ALA A 75 -1.19 -34.09 -21.22
C ALA A 75 -2.63 -33.73 -20.81
N ILE A 76 -3.54 -33.64 -21.78
CA ILE A 76 -4.97 -33.35 -21.52
C ILE A 76 -5.62 -34.46 -20.68
N ASP A 77 -5.35 -35.71 -20.98
CA ASP A 77 -5.90 -36.85 -20.24
C ASP A 77 -5.29 -36.93 -18.82
N GLU A 78 -3.98 -36.66 -18.65
CA GLU A 78 -3.37 -36.55 -17.33
C GLU A 78 -4.03 -35.45 -16.48
N LEU A 79 -4.33 -34.28 -17.06
CA LEU A 79 -5.02 -33.21 -16.36
C LEU A 79 -6.45 -33.60 -15.95
N ARG A 80 -7.18 -34.30 -16.82
CA ARG A 80 -8.54 -34.81 -16.50
C ARG A 80 -8.54 -35.83 -15.38
N LEU A 81 -7.50 -36.68 -15.33
CA LEU A 81 -7.36 -37.68 -14.26
C LEU A 81 -6.93 -37.07 -12.92
N ALA A 82 -6.25 -35.93 -12.96
CA ALA A 82 -5.74 -35.26 -11.77
C ALA A 82 -6.80 -34.47 -10.95
N THR A 83 -7.99 -34.27 -11.51
CA THR A 83 -9.07 -33.55 -10.82
C THR A 83 -10.42 -34.23 -11.07
N ARG A 84 -11.34 -34.06 -10.11
CA ARG A 84 -12.74 -34.50 -10.25
C ARG A 84 -13.65 -33.45 -10.88
N ARG A 85 -13.10 -32.27 -11.23
CA ARG A 85 -13.82 -31.15 -11.80
C ARG A 85 -13.86 -31.23 -13.31
N ASP A 86 -14.91 -30.69 -13.91
CA ASP A 86 -14.94 -30.45 -15.34
C ASP A 86 -13.85 -29.44 -15.73
N LEU A 87 -13.11 -29.74 -16.83
CA LEU A 87 -12.07 -28.85 -17.33
C LEU A 87 -12.53 -28.07 -18.55
N GLY A 88 -12.26 -26.77 -18.56
CA GLY A 88 -12.36 -25.91 -19.72
C GLY A 88 -10.95 -25.52 -20.18
N PHE A 89 -10.61 -25.77 -21.44
CA PHE A 89 -9.28 -25.46 -21.95
C PHE A 89 -9.26 -24.14 -22.72
N ALA A 90 -8.18 -23.38 -22.54
CA ALA A 90 -7.83 -22.20 -23.31
C ALA A 90 -6.37 -22.33 -23.76
N VAL A 91 -5.99 -21.68 -24.86
CA VAL A 91 -4.60 -21.67 -25.33
C VAL A 91 -3.92 -20.41 -24.80
N ALA A 92 -2.71 -20.59 -24.22
CA ALA A 92 -1.85 -19.50 -23.80
C ALA A 92 -0.43 -19.63 -24.38
N ALA A 93 0.32 -18.54 -24.37
CA ALA A 93 1.73 -18.60 -24.76
C ALA A 93 2.51 -19.51 -23.81
N ARG A 94 3.35 -20.36 -24.36
CA ARG A 94 4.14 -21.33 -23.59
C ARG A 94 5.00 -20.66 -22.51
N GLU A 95 5.63 -19.55 -22.86
CA GLU A 95 6.49 -18.78 -21.96
C GLU A 95 5.70 -18.21 -20.77
N ASP A 96 4.44 -17.86 -20.95
CA ASP A 96 3.57 -17.33 -19.90
C ASP A 96 3.14 -18.45 -18.94
N ILE A 97 2.80 -19.63 -19.46
CA ILE A 97 2.53 -20.82 -18.65
C ILE A 97 3.75 -21.21 -17.83
N GLU A 98 4.93 -21.28 -18.45
CA GLU A 98 6.19 -21.61 -17.76
C GLU A 98 6.57 -20.57 -16.69
N LEU A 99 6.23 -19.30 -16.90
CA LEU A 99 6.46 -18.25 -15.91
C LEU A 99 5.53 -18.46 -14.69
N GLU A 100 4.25 -18.70 -14.92
CA GLU A 100 3.29 -18.92 -13.84
C GLU A 100 3.55 -20.24 -13.08
N LEU A 101 4.01 -21.29 -13.76
CA LEU A 101 4.46 -22.52 -13.11
C LEU A 101 5.66 -22.28 -12.19
N ARG A 102 6.65 -21.51 -12.64
CA ARG A 102 7.80 -21.11 -11.78
C ARG A 102 7.35 -20.26 -10.59
N ASN A 103 6.38 -19.38 -10.79
CA ASN A 103 5.81 -18.59 -9.69
C ASN A 103 5.10 -19.49 -8.68
N LEU A 104 4.32 -20.47 -9.14
CA LEU A 104 3.64 -21.45 -8.30
C LEU A 104 4.64 -22.33 -7.52
N GLU A 105 5.68 -22.87 -8.19
CA GLU A 105 6.73 -23.64 -7.52
C GLU A 105 7.45 -22.82 -6.45
N ARG A 106 7.78 -21.56 -6.74
CA ARG A 106 8.42 -20.68 -5.76
C ARG A 106 7.50 -20.37 -4.58
N GLN A 107 6.20 -20.15 -4.80
CA GLN A 107 5.24 -19.98 -3.72
C GLN A 107 5.18 -21.23 -2.84
N MET A 108 5.12 -22.42 -3.45
CA MET A 108 5.12 -23.67 -2.71
C MET A 108 6.45 -23.95 -1.99
N GLU A 109 7.58 -23.62 -2.61
CA GLU A 109 8.91 -23.71 -1.97
C GLU A 109 9.08 -22.66 -0.87
N ALA A 110 8.60 -21.42 -1.09
CA ALA A 110 8.58 -20.38 -0.07
C ALA A 110 7.72 -20.83 1.12
N THR A 111 6.51 -21.31 0.88
CA THR A 111 5.63 -21.85 1.94
C THR A 111 6.29 -23.03 2.67
N ARG A 112 7.00 -23.93 1.97
CA ARG A 112 7.76 -25.02 2.59
C ARG A 112 9.00 -24.55 3.34
N ARG A 113 9.80 -23.63 2.79
CA ARG A 113 10.95 -23.03 3.48
C ARG A 113 10.48 -22.25 4.69
N HIS A 114 9.44 -21.43 4.55
CA HIS A 114 8.88 -20.66 5.64
C HIS A 114 8.29 -21.53 6.76
N ALA A 115 7.76 -22.69 6.43
CA ALA A 115 7.33 -23.66 7.43
C ALA A 115 8.50 -24.29 8.21
N VAL A 116 9.68 -24.42 7.58
CA VAL A 116 10.89 -24.96 8.22
C VAL A 116 11.71 -23.85 8.88
N GLU A 117 11.80 -22.67 8.26
CA GLU A 117 12.61 -21.54 8.73
C GLU A 117 11.86 -20.72 9.80
N ALA A 118 10.52 -20.69 9.79
CA ALA A 118 9.73 -19.99 10.80
C ALA A 118 9.88 -20.57 12.22
N ASP A 119 10.25 -21.84 12.37
CA ASP A 119 10.56 -22.44 13.66
C ASP A 119 11.92 -21.97 14.21
N GLU A 120 12.83 -21.51 13.37
CA GLU A 120 14.16 -21.04 13.79
C GLU A 120 14.26 -19.50 13.82
N GLU A 121 13.29 -18.77 13.26
CA GLU A 121 13.46 -17.35 12.87
C GLU A 121 12.79 -16.32 13.73
N PHE A 122 11.76 -16.69 14.53
CA PHE A 122 11.08 -15.75 15.40
C PHE A 122 11.29 -16.04 16.87
N SER A 123 11.98 -15.16 17.60
CA SER A 123 11.89 -15.08 19.04
C SER A 123 10.86 -14.04 19.44
N TYR A 124 9.87 -14.43 20.22
CA TYR A 124 8.93 -13.50 20.84
C TYR A 124 9.61 -12.78 22.01
N GLU A 125 9.59 -11.44 21.99
CA GLU A 125 10.00 -10.67 23.19
C GLU A 125 8.88 -10.81 24.24
N ASP A 126 9.00 -11.73 25.11
CA ASP A 126 8.64 -11.66 26.53
C ASP A 126 8.58 -13.02 27.22
N ASP A 127 8.94 -13.00 28.49
CA ASP A 127 8.90 -14.08 29.48
C ASP A 127 7.51 -14.79 29.58
N LEU A 128 7.18 -15.58 28.59
CA LEU A 128 6.19 -16.63 28.71
C LEU A 128 6.95 -17.95 28.61
N GLU A 129 7.26 -18.53 29.75
CA GLU A 129 7.40 -20.00 29.92
C GLU A 129 6.06 -20.65 29.46
N VAL A 130 5.77 -20.59 28.16
CA VAL A 130 4.77 -21.44 27.52
C VAL A 130 5.54 -22.68 27.13
N ALA A 131 5.17 -23.80 27.71
CA ALA A 131 5.80 -25.08 27.55
C ALA A 131 6.21 -25.33 26.10
N GLU A 132 7.51 -25.58 25.89
CA GLU A 132 8.18 -25.83 24.58
C GLU A 132 7.52 -26.93 23.73
N GLU A 133 6.62 -27.73 24.29
CA GLU A 133 5.92 -28.82 23.60
C GLU A 133 4.70 -28.38 22.76
N GLU A 134 4.12 -27.18 22.98
CA GLU A 134 2.97 -26.68 22.21
C GLU A 134 3.35 -25.79 21.02
N GLU A 135 4.58 -25.30 20.94
CA GLU A 135 5.02 -24.37 19.88
C GLU A 135 5.26 -25.01 18.50
N SER A 136 5.36 -26.33 18.40
CA SER A 136 5.67 -27.04 17.16
C SER A 136 4.47 -27.52 16.33
N GLY A 137 3.26 -27.13 16.69
CA GLY A 137 2.05 -27.58 15.99
C GLY A 137 1.90 -27.01 14.56
N PRO A 138 1.31 -27.77 13.62
CA PRO A 138 1.14 -27.34 12.21
C PRO A 138 0.41 -25.98 12.04
N LEU A 139 -0.46 -25.61 12.99
CA LEU A 139 -1.21 -24.34 12.99
C LEU A 139 -0.34 -23.15 13.39
N VAL A 140 0.58 -23.36 14.32
CA VAL A 140 1.54 -22.33 14.74
C VAL A 140 2.45 -21.98 13.56
N LYS A 141 2.98 -23.00 12.89
CA LYS A 141 3.81 -22.86 11.69
C LYS A 141 3.07 -22.13 10.57
N LEU A 142 1.78 -22.42 10.39
CA LEU A 142 0.94 -21.76 9.38
C LEU A 142 0.79 -20.25 9.67
N VAL A 143 0.44 -19.86 10.88
CA VAL A 143 0.27 -18.44 11.24
C VAL A 143 1.60 -17.70 11.11
N ASN A 144 2.68 -18.30 11.62
CA ASN A 144 4.02 -17.72 11.54
C ASN A 144 4.47 -17.56 10.08
N SER A 145 4.26 -18.57 9.20
CA SER A 145 4.61 -18.49 7.78
C SER A 145 3.84 -17.40 7.03
N ILE A 146 2.54 -17.23 7.33
CA ILE A 146 1.71 -16.16 6.76
C ILE A 146 2.25 -14.78 7.16
N VAL A 147 2.57 -14.60 8.43
CA VAL A 147 3.09 -13.32 8.93
C VAL A 147 4.48 -13.04 8.35
N TYR A 148 5.36 -14.04 8.31
CA TYR A 148 6.69 -13.93 7.72
C TYR A 148 6.62 -13.54 6.25
N GLN A 149 5.82 -14.25 5.46
CA GLN A 149 5.63 -13.94 4.04
C GLN A 149 5.08 -12.52 3.84
N ALA A 150 4.15 -12.08 4.71
CA ALA A 150 3.62 -10.72 4.67
C ALA A 150 4.71 -9.66 4.93
N VAL A 151 5.64 -9.91 5.86
CA VAL A 151 6.79 -9.03 6.13
C VAL A 151 7.75 -8.99 4.95
N GLU A 152 8.13 -10.14 4.39
CA GLU A 152 9.04 -10.21 3.23
C GLU A 152 8.48 -9.49 2.00
N GLU A 153 7.18 -9.65 1.74
CA GLU A 153 6.52 -8.98 0.62
C GLU A 153 6.22 -7.51 0.87
N GLY A 154 6.54 -6.99 2.06
CA GLY A 154 6.30 -5.61 2.45
C GLY A 154 4.80 -5.28 2.54
N ALA A 155 3.98 -6.25 2.92
CA ALA A 155 2.56 -6.02 3.16
C ALA A 155 2.35 -5.03 4.30
N SER A 156 1.37 -4.15 4.17
CA SER A 156 0.94 -3.25 5.25
C SER A 156 -0.04 -3.92 6.21
N ASP A 157 -0.88 -4.81 5.70
CA ASP A 157 -1.90 -5.48 6.50
C ASP A 157 -2.08 -6.94 6.03
N VAL A 158 -2.37 -7.83 6.98
CA VAL A 158 -2.85 -9.20 6.74
C VAL A 158 -4.29 -9.29 7.21
N HIS A 159 -5.17 -9.71 6.34
CA HIS A 159 -6.59 -9.86 6.63
C HIS A 159 -6.95 -11.35 6.70
N PHE A 160 -7.48 -11.79 7.82
CA PHE A 160 -8.11 -13.09 8.00
C PHE A 160 -9.62 -12.90 8.00
N LEU A 161 -10.27 -13.22 6.89
CA LEU A 161 -11.68 -12.92 6.65
C LEU A 161 -12.51 -14.21 6.65
N PRO A 162 -13.40 -14.42 7.64
CA PRO A 162 -14.26 -15.58 7.66
C PRO A 162 -15.28 -15.51 6.51
N GLN A 163 -15.44 -16.63 5.81
CA GLN A 163 -16.38 -16.85 4.73
C GLN A 163 -17.12 -18.18 4.98
N PRO A 164 -18.27 -18.45 4.29
CA PRO A 164 -19.01 -19.69 4.48
C PRO A 164 -18.19 -20.97 4.25
N ASP A 165 -17.24 -20.93 3.34
CA ASP A 165 -16.39 -22.05 2.91
C ASP A 165 -15.04 -22.13 3.62
N GLY A 166 -14.63 -21.08 4.39
CA GLY A 166 -13.37 -21.08 5.10
C GLY A 166 -12.90 -19.70 5.57
N LEU A 167 -11.64 -19.60 5.94
CA LEU A 167 -11.00 -18.36 6.35
C LEU A 167 -10.05 -17.88 5.23
N TYR A 168 -10.39 -16.75 4.62
CA TYR A 168 -9.61 -16.18 3.52
C TYR A 168 -8.51 -15.29 4.06
N VAL A 169 -7.28 -15.62 3.72
CA VAL A 169 -6.11 -14.81 4.07
C VAL A 169 -5.78 -13.90 2.88
N ARG A 170 -5.76 -12.60 3.12
CA ARG A 170 -5.42 -11.59 2.12
C ARG A 170 -4.32 -10.68 2.63
N LEU A 171 -3.37 -10.37 1.77
CA LEU A 171 -2.33 -9.39 2.02
C LEU A 171 -2.67 -8.07 1.33
N ARG A 172 -2.40 -6.97 2.01
CA ARG A 172 -2.41 -5.63 1.39
C ARG A 172 -0.98 -5.24 1.03
N VAL A 173 -0.62 -5.37 -0.24
CA VAL A 173 0.69 -4.99 -0.76
C VAL A 173 0.51 -3.78 -1.67
N ASP A 174 1.31 -2.74 -1.46
CA ASP A 174 1.23 -1.47 -2.21
C ASP A 174 -0.19 -0.88 -2.32
N GLY A 175 -0.99 -1.04 -1.24
CA GLY A 175 -2.36 -0.53 -1.12
C GLY A 175 -3.44 -1.43 -1.73
N VAL A 176 -3.08 -2.52 -2.43
CA VAL A 176 -4.03 -3.44 -3.07
C VAL A 176 -4.13 -4.75 -2.30
N LEU A 177 -5.36 -5.20 -2.05
CA LEU A 177 -5.61 -6.51 -1.44
C LEU A 177 -5.44 -7.62 -2.49
N ARG A 178 -4.70 -8.66 -2.13
CA ARG A 178 -4.61 -9.92 -2.88
C ARG A 178 -4.86 -11.11 -1.97
N GLU A 179 -5.44 -12.14 -2.49
CA GLU A 179 -5.61 -13.41 -1.78
C GLU A 179 -4.27 -14.13 -1.72
N LEU A 180 -3.91 -14.60 -0.54
CA LEU A 180 -2.71 -15.39 -0.28
C LEU A 180 -3.06 -16.87 -0.20
N GLU A 181 -4.03 -17.21 0.69
CA GLU A 181 -4.37 -18.59 1.03
C GLU A 181 -5.83 -18.68 1.48
N ARG A 182 -6.41 -19.89 1.36
CA ARG A 182 -7.72 -20.24 1.92
C ARG A 182 -7.56 -21.35 2.94
N ILE A 183 -7.89 -21.06 4.17
CA ILE A 183 -7.83 -22.01 5.28
C ILE A 183 -9.19 -22.69 5.42
N PRO A 184 -9.26 -24.04 5.40
CA PRO A 184 -10.51 -24.76 5.56
C PRO A 184 -11.27 -24.38 6.85
N ARG A 185 -12.62 -24.36 6.78
CA ARG A 185 -13.49 -23.94 7.88
C ARG A 185 -13.19 -24.64 9.21
N GLN A 186 -12.80 -25.93 9.17
CA GLN A 186 -12.47 -26.71 10.36
C GLN A 186 -11.25 -26.17 11.12
N ARG A 187 -10.34 -25.46 10.44
CA ARG A 187 -9.12 -24.90 11.03
C ARG A 187 -9.24 -23.40 11.34
N ALA A 188 -10.28 -22.72 10.83
CA ALA A 188 -10.46 -21.28 10.96
C ALA A 188 -10.44 -20.80 12.42
N GLY A 189 -11.22 -21.45 13.30
CA GLY A 189 -11.29 -21.11 14.72
C GLY A 189 -9.95 -21.26 15.45
N ALA A 190 -9.18 -22.30 15.11
CA ALA A 190 -7.87 -22.55 15.73
C ALA A 190 -6.82 -21.51 15.30
N VAL A 191 -6.86 -21.04 14.02
CA VAL A 191 -6.00 -19.95 13.54
C VAL A 191 -6.30 -18.66 14.28
N ILE A 192 -7.57 -18.29 14.42
CA ILE A 192 -7.97 -17.08 15.17
C ILE A 192 -7.59 -17.19 16.66
N SER A 193 -7.78 -18.34 17.28
CA SER A 193 -7.33 -18.58 18.65
C SER A 193 -5.82 -18.40 18.80
N ARG A 194 -5.02 -18.90 17.85
CA ARG A 194 -3.57 -18.68 17.87
C ARG A 194 -3.20 -17.21 17.75
N ILE A 195 -3.87 -16.45 16.89
CA ILE A 195 -3.67 -14.99 16.77
C ILE A 195 -4.00 -14.29 18.10
N LYS A 196 -5.07 -14.72 18.79
CA LYS A 196 -5.43 -14.20 20.12
C LYS A 196 -4.32 -14.47 21.16
N VAL A 197 -3.79 -15.68 21.20
CA VAL A 197 -2.67 -16.03 22.09
C VAL A 197 -1.47 -15.11 21.83
N LEU A 198 -1.05 -14.99 20.56
CA LEU A 198 0.09 -14.15 20.20
C LEU A 198 -0.13 -12.67 20.54
N ALA A 199 -1.36 -12.18 20.43
CA ALA A 199 -1.72 -10.79 20.73
C ALA A 199 -2.11 -10.56 22.21
N LYS A 200 -2.01 -11.59 23.07
CA LYS A 200 -2.38 -11.56 24.52
C LYS A 200 -3.86 -11.15 24.71
N LEU A 201 -4.75 -11.66 23.85
CA LEU A 201 -6.19 -11.38 23.86
C LEU A 201 -6.97 -12.52 24.53
N ASP A 202 -8.21 -12.22 24.95
CA ASP A 202 -9.10 -13.21 25.55
C ASP A 202 -9.57 -14.24 24.52
N ILE A 203 -9.14 -15.49 24.70
CA ILE A 203 -9.46 -16.60 23.80
C ILE A 203 -10.94 -17.01 23.91
N ALA A 204 -11.55 -16.83 25.09
CA ALA A 204 -12.93 -17.24 25.33
C ALA A 204 -13.97 -16.22 24.87
N GLU A 205 -13.61 -14.96 24.70
CA GLU A 205 -14.53 -13.92 24.21
C GLU A 205 -14.56 -13.87 22.68
N HIS A 206 -15.72 -14.20 22.08
CA HIS A 206 -15.94 -14.25 20.61
C HIS A 206 -16.95 -13.21 20.12
N ARG A 207 -17.58 -12.45 21.02
CA ARG A 207 -18.74 -11.58 20.70
C ARG A 207 -18.39 -10.12 20.65
N ARG A 208 -17.20 -9.74 21.12
CA ARG A 208 -16.76 -8.35 21.24
C ARG A 208 -15.49 -8.12 20.44
N PRO A 209 -15.33 -6.93 19.83
CA PRO A 209 -14.05 -6.54 19.24
C PRO A 209 -12.95 -6.56 20.30
N GLN A 210 -11.76 -6.97 19.88
CA GLN A 210 -10.56 -6.98 20.73
C GLN A 210 -9.39 -6.41 19.95
N ASP A 211 -8.56 -5.59 20.60
CA ASP A 211 -7.35 -5.03 20.03
C ASP A 211 -6.13 -5.46 20.85
N GLY A 212 -5.09 -5.89 20.15
CA GLY A 212 -3.86 -6.38 20.77
C GLY A 212 -2.62 -6.01 19.96
N ARG A 213 -1.47 -6.47 20.45
CA ARG A 213 -0.18 -6.23 19.78
C ARG A 213 0.68 -7.48 19.86
N ILE A 214 1.46 -7.69 18.78
CA ILE A 214 2.46 -8.75 18.68
C ILE A 214 3.77 -8.05 18.32
N SER A 215 4.87 -8.33 19.01
CA SER A 215 6.21 -7.86 18.65
C SER A 215 7.03 -9.05 18.19
N LEU A 216 7.60 -8.95 17.00
CA LEU A 216 8.44 -9.99 16.40
C LEU A 216 9.84 -9.43 16.17
N ARG A 217 10.86 -10.26 16.39
CA ARG A 217 12.24 -9.99 15.95
C ARG A 217 12.54 -10.84 14.73
N THR A 218 13.14 -10.21 13.70
CA THR A 218 13.67 -10.91 12.54
C THR A 218 15.12 -11.35 12.81
N LYS A 219 15.61 -12.39 12.13
CA LYS A 219 17.01 -12.85 12.23
C LYS A 219 18.04 -11.75 11.95
N GLU A 220 17.69 -10.79 11.10
CA GLU A 220 18.53 -9.65 10.79
C GLU A 220 18.57 -8.61 11.92
N GLY A 221 17.93 -8.89 13.06
CA GLY A 221 17.84 -7.99 14.21
C GLY A 221 16.82 -6.87 14.04
N GLY A 222 15.98 -6.94 13.01
CA GLY A 222 14.86 -6.02 12.79
C GLY A 222 13.71 -6.30 13.77
N GLN A 223 12.98 -5.27 14.16
CA GLN A 223 11.79 -5.39 14.99
C GLN A 223 10.54 -5.04 14.17
N VAL A 224 9.58 -5.96 14.13
CA VAL A 224 8.28 -5.76 13.51
C VAL A 224 7.21 -5.76 14.58
N ASP A 225 6.52 -4.63 14.74
CA ASP A 225 5.35 -4.52 15.60
C ASP A 225 4.09 -4.78 14.77
N ILE A 226 3.20 -5.61 15.28
CA ILE A 226 1.95 -5.96 14.64
C ILE A 226 0.80 -5.52 15.54
N ARG A 227 -0.07 -4.66 15.03
CA ARG A 227 -1.34 -4.34 15.67
C ARG A 227 -2.39 -5.32 15.18
N VAL A 228 -3.05 -5.97 16.11
CA VAL A 228 -4.08 -6.97 15.85
C VAL A 228 -5.43 -6.38 16.22
N SER A 229 -6.37 -6.39 15.30
CA SER A 229 -7.77 -6.06 15.56
C SER A 229 -8.64 -7.24 15.18
N LEU A 230 -9.40 -7.74 16.15
CA LEU A 230 -10.34 -8.86 16.01
C LEU A 230 -11.76 -8.32 15.99
N LEU A 231 -12.55 -8.79 15.04
CA LEU A 231 -13.92 -8.36 14.85
C LEU A 231 -14.83 -9.57 14.73
N PRO A 232 -15.91 -9.66 15.54
CA PRO A 232 -16.94 -10.67 15.36
C PRO A 232 -17.70 -10.40 14.05
N ALA A 233 -17.82 -11.40 13.20
CA ALA A 233 -18.59 -11.35 11.98
C ALA A 233 -19.62 -12.50 11.92
N VAL A 234 -20.50 -12.49 10.91
CA VAL A 234 -21.57 -13.47 10.78
C VAL A 234 -21.04 -14.91 10.64
N GLU A 235 -19.94 -15.07 9.88
CA GLU A 235 -19.35 -16.40 9.63
C GLU A 235 -18.27 -16.81 10.65
N GLY A 236 -18.06 -16.00 11.72
CA GLY A 236 -17.05 -16.22 12.73
C GLY A 236 -16.23 -14.96 13.02
N GLU A 237 -15.13 -15.09 13.75
CA GLU A 237 -14.24 -13.95 14.01
C GLU A 237 -13.28 -13.74 12.85
N GLY A 238 -13.11 -12.48 12.44
CA GLY A 238 -12.06 -12.05 11.54
C GLY A 238 -10.94 -11.34 12.28
N ALA A 239 -9.74 -11.36 11.72
CA ALA A 239 -8.58 -10.64 12.25
C ALA A 239 -7.94 -9.76 11.18
N ILE A 240 -7.50 -8.57 11.58
CA ILE A 240 -6.68 -7.69 10.75
C ILE A 240 -5.39 -7.43 11.51
N LEU A 241 -4.28 -7.81 10.89
CA LEU A 241 -2.93 -7.62 11.42
C LEU A 241 -2.26 -6.50 10.63
N ARG A 242 -2.03 -5.35 11.25
CA ARG A 242 -1.28 -4.25 10.65
C ARG A 242 0.20 -4.38 11.01
N LEU A 243 1.03 -4.52 9.99
CA LEU A 243 2.46 -4.71 10.11
C LEU A 243 3.17 -3.35 10.15
N LEU A 244 3.99 -3.13 11.17
CA LEU A 244 4.76 -1.92 11.39
C LEU A 244 6.24 -2.31 11.47
N ASP A 245 6.92 -2.23 10.34
CA ASP A 245 8.35 -2.52 10.26
C ASP A 245 9.15 -1.30 10.73
N LYS A 246 9.60 -1.35 11.99
CA LYS A 246 10.40 -0.27 12.61
C LYS A 246 11.86 -0.24 12.16
N SER A 247 12.32 -1.25 11.43
CA SER A 247 13.68 -1.30 10.92
C SER A 247 13.88 -0.43 9.68
N ARG A 248 12.79 -0.12 8.96
CA ARG A 248 12.83 0.73 7.77
C ARG A 248 12.99 2.18 8.16
N LYS A 249 14.01 2.82 7.59
CA LYS A 249 14.17 4.28 7.69
C LYS A 249 13.09 4.96 6.84
N PRO A 250 12.49 6.05 7.31
CA PRO A 250 11.62 6.86 6.46
C PRO A 250 12.41 7.34 5.23
N PRO A 251 11.77 7.43 4.06
CA PRO A 251 12.41 7.97 2.87
C PRO A 251 12.77 9.44 3.08
N THR A 252 13.80 9.89 2.39
CA THR A 252 14.19 11.30 2.32
C THR A 252 13.21 12.09 1.45
N MET A 253 13.25 13.43 1.52
CA MET A 253 12.42 14.31 0.68
C MET A 253 12.64 14.08 -0.82
N THR A 254 13.82 13.67 -1.23
CA THR A 254 14.13 13.35 -2.63
C THR A 254 13.52 12.01 -3.09
N GLU A 255 13.33 11.08 -2.16
CA GLU A 255 12.82 9.72 -2.46
C GLU A 255 11.29 9.63 -2.49
N ILE A 256 10.57 10.58 -1.88
CA ILE A 256 9.10 10.56 -1.88
C ILE A 256 8.47 10.82 -3.25
N GLY A 257 9.25 11.31 -4.23
CA GLY A 257 8.84 11.45 -5.62
C GLY A 257 8.25 12.81 -5.99
N LEU A 258 8.59 13.88 -5.26
CA LEU A 258 8.30 15.25 -5.66
C LEU A 258 9.00 15.61 -6.98
N SER A 259 8.36 16.43 -7.81
CA SER A 259 9.05 17.07 -8.93
C SER A 259 10.12 18.03 -8.40
N PHE A 260 11.17 18.28 -9.18
CA PHE A 260 12.24 19.19 -8.79
C PHE A 260 11.72 20.57 -8.38
N SER A 261 10.78 21.13 -9.14
CA SER A 261 10.17 22.43 -8.82
C SER A 261 9.37 22.40 -7.50
N MET A 262 8.62 21.35 -7.24
CA MET A 262 7.90 21.18 -5.96
C MET A 262 8.86 20.99 -4.79
N GLN A 263 9.95 20.23 -4.98
CA GLN A 263 10.96 20.05 -3.95
C GLN A 263 11.59 21.40 -3.55
N MET A 264 12.02 22.18 -4.53
CA MET A 264 12.58 23.52 -4.27
C MET A 264 11.58 24.46 -3.57
N ALA A 265 10.32 24.42 -3.98
CA ALA A 265 9.28 25.22 -3.31
C ALA A 265 9.03 24.76 -1.87
N LEU A 266 9.01 23.45 -1.63
CA LEU A 266 8.82 22.89 -0.30
C LEU A 266 10.02 23.15 0.62
N GLU A 267 11.26 23.10 0.12
CA GLU A 267 12.46 23.49 0.85
C GLU A 267 12.40 24.96 1.31
N GLN A 268 11.89 25.86 0.46
CA GLN A 268 11.68 27.27 0.86
C GLN A 268 10.62 27.39 1.97
N VAL A 269 9.59 26.56 1.96
CA VAL A 269 8.58 26.50 3.02
C VAL A 269 9.18 25.99 4.33
N LEU A 270 9.95 24.90 4.29
CA LEU A 270 10.59 24.29 5.46
C LEU A 270 11.67 25.17 6.10
N ASN A 271 12.31 26.04 5.34
CA ASN A 271 13.31 26.98 5.85
C ASN A 271 12.72 28.22 6.52
N ARG A 272 11.38 28.33 6.61
CA ARG A 272 10.74 29.45 7.34
C ARG A 272 10.81 29.20 8.85
N PRO A 273 11.08 30.23 9.64
CA PRO A 273 11.15 30.09 11.10
C PRO A 273 9.76 29.87 11.73
N THR A 274 8.70 30.29 11.06
CA THR A 274 7.33 30.23 11.57
C THR A 274 6.35 29.95 10.45
N GLY A 275 5.19 29.41 10.80
CA GLY A 275 4.13 29.09 9.87
C GLY A 275 3.65 27.65 10.00
N ALA A 276 2.77 27.21 9.12
CA ALA A 276 2.29 25.83 9.11
C ALA A 276 2.39 25.21 7.71
N LEU A 277 2.95 24.00 7.63
CA LEU A 277 2.84 23.11 6.48
C LEU A 277 1.80 22.04 6.81
N LEU A 278 0.75 21.99 6.01
CA LEU A 278 -0.28 20.95 6.12
C LEU A 278 -0.12 19.93 5.01
N VAL A 279 -0.08 18.63 5.36
CA VAL A 279 -0.08 17.55 4.39
C VAL A 279 -1.46 16.90 4.41
N THR A 280 -2.13 16.84 3.26
CA THR A 280 -3.49 16.32 3.18
C THR A 280 -3.64 15.15 2.20
N GLY A 281 -4.70 14.37 2.40
CA GLY A 281 -5.03 13.19 1.60
C GLY A 281 -5.76 12.12 2.40
N PRO A 282 -6.28 11.07 1.76
CA PRO A 282 -6.94 9.96 2.44
C PRO A 282 -5.97 9.15 3.31
N THR A 283 -6.53 8.22 4.07
CA THR A 283 -5.73 7.24 4.81
C THR A 283 -4.86 6.42 3.83
N GLY A 284 -3.60 6.22 4.19
CA GLY A 284 -2.66 5.46 3.34
C GLY A 284 -2.06 6.25 2.17
N SER A 285 -2.29 7.57 2.05
CA SER A 285 -1.66 8.41 1.03
C SER A 285 -0.19 8.77 1.32
N GLY A 286 0.38 8.34 2.44
CA GLY A 286 1.78 8.58 2.80
C GLY A 286 2.04 9.89 3.54
N LYS A 287 1.02 10.55 4.09
CA LYS A 287 1.14 11.84 4.80
C LYS A 287 2.20 11.81 5.91
N SER A 288 2.10 10.85 6.82
CA SER A 288 3.07 10.70 7.92
C SER A 288 4.50 10.48 7.40
N THR A 289 4.66 9.69 6.34
CA THR A 289 5.97 9.47 5.71
C THR A 289 6.57 10.78 5.19
N THR A 290 5.78 11.62 4.55
CA THR A 290 6.21 12.94 4.07
C THR A 290 6.54 13.88 5.22
N LEU A 291 5.75 13.88 6.30
CA LEU A 291 6.07 14.66 7.50
C LEU A 291 7.35 14.17 8.19
N TYR A 292 7.58 12.86 8.26
CA TYR A 292 8.84 12.33 8.78
C TYR A 292 10.04 12.70 7.92
N ALA A 293 9.90 12.71 6.60
CA ALA A 293 10.94 13.20 5.70
C ALA A 293 11.24 14.67 5.95
N ALA A 294 10.20 15.51 6.08
CA ALA A 294 10.35 16.92 6.39
C ALA A 294 11.00 17.16 7.78
N LEU A 295 10.59 16.39 8.79
CA LEU A 295 11.18 16.44 10.12
C LEU A 295 12.65 16.05 10.13
N ALA A 296 13.03 15.02 9.37
CA ALA A 296 14.43 14.60 9.26
C ALA A 296 15.33 15.70 8.68
N ASP A 297 14.82 16.48 7.71
CA ASP A 297 15.52 17.61 7.12
C ASP A 297 15.60 18.81 8.10
N LEU A 298 14.59 18.98 8.98
CA LEU A 298 14.53 20.04 9.99
C LEU A 298 15.30 19.68 11.28
N ALA A 299 15.52 18.39 11.56
CA ALA A 299 16.19 17.91 12.76
C ALA A 299 17.68 18.27 12.73
N ARG A 300 18.02 19.41 13.31
CA ARG A 300 19.38 19.91 13.51
C ARG A 300 19.62 20.08 15.01
N PRO A 301 20.88 20.02 15.49
CA PRO A 301 21.17 20.18 16.91
C PRO A 301 20.67 21.50 17.53
N GLU A 302 20.50 22.54 16.70
CA GLU A 302 20.04 23.88 17.09
C GLU A 302 18.50 24.01 17.06
N VAL A 303 17.75 22.98 16.62
CA VAL A 303 16.29 23.01 16.45
C VAL A 303 15.64 22.06 17.44
N ASN A 304 14.83 22.59 18.34
CA ASN A 304 14.00 21.79 19.23
C ASN A 304 12.71 21.34 18.51
N ALA A 305 12.75 20.13 17.95
CA ALA A 305 11.60 19.53 17.25
C ALA A 305 10.86 18.55 18.17
N ILE A 306 9.56 18.79 18.34
CA ILE A 306 8.68 17.95 19.18
C ILE A 306 7.50 17.46 18.38
N THR A 307 7.15 16.17 18.51
CA THR A 307 5.98 15.59 17.84
C THR A 307 4.93 15.11 18.83
N ILE A 308 3.67 15.09 18.36
CA ILE A 308 2.53 14.52 19.07
C ILE A 308 1.82 13.59 18.09
N GLU A 309 1.74 12.29 18.40
CA GLU A 309 1.35 11.25 17.46
C GLU A 309 0.39 10.22 18.08
N ASP A 310 -0.42 9.57 17.24
CA ASP A 310 -1.34 8.50 17.66
C ASP A 310 -1.35 7.33 16.66
N PRO A 311 -0.38 6.42 16.83
CA PRO A 311 0.81 6.47 17.65
C PRO A 311 2.08 6.91 16.87
N VAL A 312 3.24 6.92 17.53
CA VAL A 312 4.56 7.03 16.89
C VAL A 312 4.80 5.82 15.99
N GLU A 313 4.98 6.07 14.69
CA GLU A 313 5.21 5.01 13.68
C GLU A 313 6.70 4.65 13.56
N TYR A 314 7.59 5.66 13.55
CA TYR A 314 9.05 5.51 13.49
C TYR A 314 9.71 6.35 14.58
N ARG A 315 10.78 5.84 15.16
CA ARG A 315 11.61 6.64 16.07
C ARG A 315 12.62 7.44 15.28
N LEU A 316 12.59 8.75 15.44
CA LEU A 316 13.50 9.67 14.77
C LEU A 316 14.56 10.16 15.78
N PRO A 317 15.86 9.93 15.50
CA PRO A 317 16.94 10.46 16.35
C PRO A 317 16.89 11.99 16.41
N GLY A 318 17.10 12.56 17.60
CA GLY A 318 17.14 14.01 17.79
C GLY A 318 15.77 14.69 17.88
N ILE A 319 14.67 13.96 17.81
CA ILE A 319 13.29 14.48 17.90
C ILE A 319 12.63 13.97 19.18
N TYR A 320 11.96 14.84 19.91
CA TYR A 320 11.21 14.48 21.10
C TYR A 320 9.78 14.10 20.71
N GLN A 321 9.49 12.79 20.68
CA GLN A 321 8.23 12.24 20.18
C GLN A 321 7.30 11.85 21.34
N LEU A 322 6.13 12.48 21.42
CA LEU A 322 5.08 12.19 22.38
C LEU A 322 3.99 11.33 21.72
N GLN A 323 3.52 10.33 22.43
CA GLN A 323 2.40 9.52 21.99
C GLN A 323 1.15 9.82 22.82
N VAL A 324 0.04 10.08 22.14
CA VAL A 324 -1.29 10.24 22.72
C VAL A 324 -1.68 8.98 23.51
N ASN A 325 -2.33 9.15 24.66
CA ASN A 325 -2.81 8.07 25.50
C ASN A 325 -4.18 8.41 26.10
N GLN A 326 -5.22 7.95 25.45
CA GLN A 326 -6.61 8.21 25.86
C GLN A 326 -6.96 7.59 27.22
N LYS A 327 -6.25 6.53 27.67
CA LYS A 327 -6.51 5.90 28.97
C LYS A 327 -6.22 6.82 30.15
N ILE A 328 -5.32 7.79 29.96
CA ILE A 328 -4.94 8.79 30.99
C ILE A 328 -5.37 10.20 30.56
N ASP A 329 -6.31 10.30 29.62
CA ASP A 329 -6.86 11.56 29.13
C ASP A 329 -5.78 12.52 28.55
N PHE A 330 -4.71 11.95 27.96
CA PHE A 330 -3.66 12.68 27.27
C PHE A 330 -3.93 12.66 25.76
N ASP A 331 -4.68 13.66 25.29
CA ASP A 331 -5.09 13.88 23.89
C ASP A 331 -4.19 14.87 23.16
N PHE A 332 -4.46 15.06 21.85
CA PHE A 332 -3.69 16.00 21.01
C PHE A 332 -3.71 17.44 21.52
N ALA A 333 -4.86 17.96 21.94
CA ALA A 333 -4.99 19.33 22.41
C ALA A 333 -4.24 19.58 23.72
N LYS A 334 -4.33 18.65 24.68
CA LYS A 334 -3.60 18.73 25.96
C LYS A 334 -2.09 18.62 25.77
N ALA A 335 -1.68 17.66 24.91
CA ALA A 335 -0.27 17.47 24.58
C ALA A 335 0.30 18.73 23.91
N LEU A 336 -0.41 19.30 22.93
CA LEU A 336 0.02 20.49 22.21
C LEU A 336 0.17 21.70 23.13
N ARG A 337 -0.77 21.93 24.07
CA ARG A 337 -0.62 22.99 25.06
C ARG A 337 0.61 22.81 25.97
N ALA A 338 0.94 21.57 26.29
CA ALA A 338 2.15 21.29 27.07
C ALA A 338 3.43 21.52 26.26
N VAL A 339 3.46 21.05 25.01
CA VAL A 339 4.58 21.21 24.09
C VAL A 339 4.90 22.69 23.83
N LEU A 340 3.89 23.53 23.60
CA LEU A 340 4.09 24.98 23.38
C LEU A 340 4.69 25.73 24.57
N ARG A 341 4.81 25.11 25.75
CA ARG A 341 5.53 25.66 26.92
C ARG A 341 6.90 25.02 27.13
N SER A 342 7.34 24.18 26.19
CA SER A 342 8.60 23.43 26.28
C SER A 342 9.65 23.95 25.29
N ASP A 343 9.57 25.23 24.91
CA ASP A 343 10.48 25.95 24.02
C ASP A 343 10.72 25.21 22.68
N PRO A 344 9.64 24.86 21.93
CA PRO A 344 9.80 24.19 20.65
C PRO A 344 10.01 25.19 19.51
N ASP A 345 10.90 24.88 18.57
CA ASP A 345 11.00 25.58 17.29
C ASP A 345 10.06 24.97 16.26
N VAL A 346 10.01 23.62 16.22
CA VAL A 346 9.19 22.84 15.30
C VAL A 346 8.25 21.93 16.08
N VAL A 347 6.96 22.00 15.76
CA VAL A 347 5.94 21.14 16.36
C VAL A 347 5.23 20.34 15.28
N MET A 348 5.30 19.01 15.35
CA MET A 348 4.45 18.16 14.52
C MET A 348 3.23 17.66 15.30
N VAL A 349 2.05 17.96 14.80
CA VAL A 349 0.79 17.37 15.27
C VAL A 349 0.38 16.31 14.24
N GLY A 350 0.39 15.04 14.62
CA GLY A 350 0.17 13.90 13.72
C GLY A 350 -1.05 14.09 12.82
N GLU A 351 -2.16 14.54 13.39
CA GLU A 351 -3.37 14.92 12.65
C GLU A 351 -4.23 15.92 13.41
N ILE A 352 -4.96 16.74 12.66
CA ILE A 352 -5.97 17.67 13.17
C ILE A 352 -7.36 17.06 12.91
N ARG A 353 -8.03 16.62 14.00
CA ARG A 353 -9.38 16.01 13.92
C ARG A 353 -10.48 16.91 14.46
N ASP A 354 -10.15 17.83 15.34
CA ASP A 354 -11.10 18.65 16.10
C ASP A 354 -10.74 20.14 16.08
N ARG A 355 -11.75 20.95 16.40
CA ARG A 355 -11.64 22.42 16.43
C ARG A 355 -10.56 22.94 17.36
N GLU A 356 -10.42 22.30 18.53
CA GLU A 356 -9.49 22.77 19.55
C GLU A 356 -8.05 22.62 19.12
N THR A 357 -7.69 21.41 18.64
CA THR A 357 -6.37 21.11 18.07
C THR A 357 -6.06 22.01 16.87
N ALA A 358 -7.05 22.23 15.98
CA ALA A 358 -6.92 23.14 14.83
C ALA A 358 -6.58 24.57 15.27
N ALA A 359 -7.37 25.12 16.20
CA ALA A 359 -7.19 26.49 16.66
C ALA A 359 -5.84 26.70 17.35
N ILE A 360 -5.41 25.74 18.20
CA ILE A 360 -4.12 25.82 18.88
C ILE A 360 -2.97 25.74 17.88
N SER A 361 -3.01 24.79 16.94
CA SER A 361 -2.00 24.60 15.89
C SER A 361 -1.81 25.85 15.03
N MET A 362 -2.91 26.43 14.56
CA MET A 362 -2.84 27.63 13.72
C MET A 362 -2.37 28.88 14.48
N ARG A 363 -2.73 29.01 15.76
CA ARG A 363 -2.21 30.09 16.61
C ARG A 363 -0.72 29.91 16.91
N ALA A 364 -0.26 28.68 17.15
CA ALA A 364 1.15 28.39 17.34
C ALA A 364 1.98 28.79 16.12
N ALA A 365 1.49 28.53 14.91
CA ALA A 365 2.11 28.95 13.65
C ALA A 365 2.26 30.47 13.51
N LEU A 366 1.40 31.25 14.16
CA LEU A 366 1.48 32.73 14.20
C LEU A 366 2.41 33.23 15.29
N THR A 367 2.64 32.45 16.35
CA THR A 367 3.32 32.92 17.57
C THR A 367 4.76 32.41 17.70
N GLY A 368 5.43 32.15 16.58
CA GLY A 368 6.86 31.88 16.60
C GLY A 368 7.26 30.41 16.34
N HIS A 369 6.31 29.51 16.05
CA HIS A 369 6.60 28.10 15.85
C HIS A 369 6.39 27.68 14.38
N PHE A 370 7.17 26.72 13.91
CA PHE A 370 6.87 26.04 12.65
C PHE A 370 6.05 24.76 12.91
N VAL A 371 4.82 24.73 12.40
CA VAL A 371 3.86 23.66 12.66
C VAL A 371 3.75 22.74 11.45
N LEU A 372 3.93 21.45 11.69
CA LEU A 372 3.68 20.37 10.71
C LEU A 372 2.42 19.61 11.13
N SER A 373 1.48 19.39 10.22
CA SER A 373 0.32 18.57 10.56
C SER A 373 -0.34 17.93 9.35
N THR A 374 -1.33 17.03 9.61
CA THR A 374 -2.12 16.41 8.55
C THR A 374 -3.61 16.73 8.68
N LEU A 375 -4.27 16.71 7.52
CA LEU A 375 -5.72 16.76 7.37
C LEU A 375 -6.20 15.63 6.44
N HIS A 376 -7.50 15.36 6.47
CA HIS A 376 -8.15 14.41 5.58
C HIS A 376 -9.04 15.15 4.59
N THR A 377 -8.44 15.76 3.56
CA THR A 377 -9.16 16.37 2.44
C THR A 377 -8.63 15.82 1.10
N ASN A 378 -9.39 16.01 0.02
CA ASN A 378 -9.07 15.41 -1.27
C ASN A 378 -7.99 16.17 -2.04
N ASP A 379 -7.87 17.46 -1.85
CA ASP A 379 -6.95 18.37 -2.52
C ASP A 379 -6.44 19.43 -1.53
N ALA A 380 -5.47 20.24 -1.96
CA ALA A 380 -4.86 21.24 -1.10
C ALA A 380 -5.79 22.43 -0.81
N PRO A 381 -6.56 22.99 -1.76
CA PRO A 381 -7.53 24.05 -1.47
C PRO A 381 -8.59 23.66 -0.44
N SER A 382 -9.10 22.42 -0.51
CA SER A 382 -10.11 21.91 0.43
C SER A 382 -9.58 21.82 1.88
N ALA A 383 -8.28 21.76 2.10
CA ALA A 383 -7.74 21.80 3.45
C ALA A 383 -7.95 23.16 4.13
N ILE A 384 -7.92 24.25 3.36
CA ILE A 384 -8.17 25.60 3.84
C ILE A 384 -9.64 25.74 4.27
N THR A 385 -10.57 25.37 3.39
CA THR A 385 -12.00 25.42 3.70
C THR A 385 -12.37 24.50 4.86
N ARG A 386 -11.71 23.35 4.98
CA ARG A 386 -11.91 22.42 6.08
C ARG A 386 -11.56 23.01 7.45
N LEU A 387 -10.48 23.80 7.54
CA LEU A 387 -10.14 24.50 8.78
C LEU A 387 -11.17 25.58 9.14
N THR A 388 -11.73 26.28 8.15
CA THR A 388 -12.83 27.23 8.34
C THR A 388 -14.08 26.53 8.86
N GLU A 389 -14.48 25.40 8.27
CA GLU A 389 -15.58 24.54 8.75
C GLU A 389 -15.37 24.04 10.18
N MET A 390 -14.12 23.78 10.57
CA MET A 390 -13.76 23.40 11.94
C MET A 390 -13.82 24.59 12.91
N GLY A 391 -14.12 25.81 12.41
CA GLY A 391 -14.31 27.01 13.20
C GLY A 391 -13.01 27.75 13.56
N VAL A 392 -11.95 27.55 12.78
CA VAL A 392 -10.75 28.40 12.85
C VAL A 392 -11.03 29.72 12.10
N GLU A 393 -10.66 30.83 12.71
CA GLU A 393 -10.89 32.16 12.12
C GLU A 393 -10.12 32.33 10.80
N PRO A 394 -10.76 32.77 9.70
CA PRO A 394 -10.16 32.82 8.36
C PRO A 394 -8.86 33.64 8.30
N PHE A 395 -8.73 34.71 9.07
CA PHE A 395 -7.49 35.50 9.11
C PHE A 395 -6.32 34.73 9.78
N VAL A 396 -6.64 33.86 10.76
CA VAL A 396 -5.66 33.00 11.43
C VAL A 396 -5.14 31.94 10.45
N ILE A 397 -6.05 31.35 9.65
CA ILE A 397 -5.70 30.40 8.59
C ILE A 397 -4.81 31.09 7.54
N ALA A 398 -5.28 32.23 7.01
CA ALA A 398 -4.58 32.98 5.96
C ALA A 398 -3.16 33.40 6.37
N SER A 399 -2.98 33.74 7.63
CA SER A 399 -1.69 34.23 8.15
C SER A 399 -0.79 33.09 8.67
N GLY A 400 -1.39 32.03 9.23
CA GLY A 400 -0.66 30.92 9.86
C GLY A 400 -0.15 29.90 8.87
N ILE A 401 -0.91 29.58 7.82
CA ILE A 401 -0.50 28.59 6.83
C ILE A 401 0.57 29.16 5.90
N THR A 402 1.61 28.38 5.63
CA THR A 402 2.68 28.68 4.67
C THR A 402 2.44 27.97 3.35
N ALA A 403 2.05 26.70 3.41
CA ALA A 403 1.68 25.90 2.25
C ALA A 403 0.79 24.71 2.67
N VAL A 404 0.07 24.17 1.70
CA VAL A 404 -0.66 22.91 1.81
C VAL A 404 -0.18 21.96 0.72
N LEU A 405 0.18 20.74 1.10
CA LEU A 405 0.62 19.67 0.19
C LEU A 405 -0.43 18.56 0.18
N ALA A 406 -1.21 18.45 -0.88
CA ALA A 406 -2.07 17.28 -1.08
C ALA A 406 -1.27 16.13 -1.70
N GLN A 407 -1.62 14.91 -1.29
CA GLN A 407 -0.85 13.73 -1.65
C GLN A 407 -1.72 12.49 -1.90
N ARG A 408 -1.32 11.72 -2.93
CA ARG A 408 -1.82 10.38 -3.23
C ARG A 408 -0.63 9.44 -3.45
N LEU A 409 -0.89 8.13 -3.39
CA LEU A 409 0.08 7.10 -3.74
C LEU A 409 -0.48 6.22 -4.85
N ALA A 410 0.23 6.19 -5.98
CA ALA A 410 0.01 5.24 -7.07
C ALA A 410 1.01 4.09 -6.99
N ARG A 411 0.68 2.91 -7.49
CA ARG A 411 1.63 1.80 -7.61
C ARG A 411 2.68 2.16 -8.68
N ARG A 412 3.94 1.85 -8.37
CA ARG A 412 5.06 2.09 -9.27
C ARG A 412 5.23 0.90 -10.20
N LEU A 413 5.36 1.16 -11.50
CA LEU A 413 5.70 0.14 -12.47
C LEU A 413 7.05 -0.51 -12.14
N CYS A 414 7.12 -1.81 -12.27
CA CYS A 414 8.36 -2.56 -12.08
C CYS A 414 9.36 -2.21 -13.17
N GLU A 415 10.49 -1.65 -12.81
CA GLU A 415 11.55 -1.24 -13.75
C GLU A 415 12.14 -2.41 -14.54
N HIS A 416 12.07 -3.63 -14.01
CA HIS A 416 12.64 -4.82 -14.63
C HIS A 416 11.78 -5.41 -15.75
N CYS A 417 10.45 -5.19 -15.68
CA CYS A 417 9.54 -5.86 -16.62
C CYS A 417 8.52 -4.94 -17.29
N ARG A 418 8.48 -3.63 -16.97
CA ARG A 418 7.60 -2.71 -17.69
C ARG A 418 7.91 -2.71 -19.17
N GLU A 419 6.88 -2.65 -20.00
CA GLU A 419 6.98 -2.64 -21.47
C GLU A 419 6.49 -1.29 -22.01
N SER A 420 7.23 -0.76 -22.98
CA SER A 420 6.77 0.41 -23.71
C SER A 420 5.76 0.00 -24.78
N TYR A 421 4.77 0.85 -25.04
CA TYR A 421 3.81 0.67 -26.13
C TYR A 421 3.42 2.02 -26.73
N GLU A 422 2.93 1.99 -27.97
CA GLU A 422 2.36 3.17 -28.63
C GLU A 422 0.88 3.26 -28.21
N PRO A 423 0.49 4.35 -27.48
CA PRO A 423 -0.89 4.52 -27.06
C PRO A 423 -1.80 4.87 -28.23
N THR A 424 -3.07 4.51 -28.11
CA THR A 424 -4.10 4.95 -29.06
C THR A 424 -4.47 6.42 -28.80
N VAL A 425 -4.98 7.11 -29.83
CA VAL A 425 -5.46 8.49 -29.69
C VAL A 425 -6.54 8.59 -28.60
N ASP A 426 -7.45 7.62 -28.55
CA ASP A 426 -8.52 7.53 -27.53
C ASP A 426 -7.97 7.39 -26.08
N GLU A 427 -6.87 6.67 -25.89
CA GLU A 427 -6.19 6.59 -24.58
C GLU A 427 -5.57 7.93 -24.17
N LEU A 428 -4.93 8.62 -25.11
CA LEU A 428 -4.33 9.92 -24.87
C LEU A 428 -5.38 11.01 -24.58
N GLU A 429 -6.47 11.05 -25.37
CA GLU A 429 -7.58 11.98 -25.15
C GLU A 429 -8.25 11.79 -23.78
N LYS A 430 -8.42 10.54 -23.33
CA LYS A 430 -9.01 10.24 -22.02
C LYS A 430 -8.23 10.79 -20.82
N ILE A 431 -6.97 11.09 -21.02
CA ILE A 431 -6.09 11.67 -19.97
C ILE A 431 -5.64 13.09 -20.29
N GLY A 432 -6.18 13.69 -21.37
CA GLY A 432 -5.89 15.05 -21.77
C GLY A 432 -4.48 15.24 -22.32
N LEU A 433 -3.91 14.21 -22.93
CA LEU A 433 -2.59 14.28 -23.55
C LEU A 433 -2.68 14.51 -25.07
N ASP A 434 -1.62 15.14 -25.59
CA ASP A 434 -1.46 15.37 -27.04
C ASP A 434 -1.40 14.03 -27.78
N PRO A 435 -2.16 13.85 -28.87
CA PRO A 435 -2.07 12.69 -29.76
C PRO A 435 -0.68 12.41 -30.34
N GLY A 436 0.25 13.38 -30.28
CA GLY A 436 1.63 13.22 -30.70
C GLY A 436 2.54 12.46 -29.74
N ILE A 437 2.07 12.04 -28.56
CA ILE A 437 2.85 11.24 -27.61
C ILE A 437 3.01 9.82 -28.15
N GLY A 438 4.24 9.47 -28.55
CA GLY A 438 4.54 8.20 -29.20
C GLY A 438 4.73 7.00 -28.27
N GLN A 439 4.86 7.20 -26.96
CA GLN A 439 5.22 6.10 -26.05
C GLN A 439 4.66 6.26 -24.65
N LEU A 440 3.98 5.23 -24.17
CA LEU A 440 3.63 5.02 -22.77
C LEU A 440 4.16 3.67 -22.27
N TRP A 441 3.92 3.37 -20.98
CA TRP A 441 4.40 2.15 -20.35
C TRP A 441 3.22 1.36 -19.74
N ARG A 442 3.28 0.03 -19.90
CA ARG A 442 2.32 -0.91 -19.31
C ARG A 442 2.99 -1.91 -18.39
N PRO A 443 2.25 -2.47 -17.42
CA PRO A 443 2.78 -3.51 -16.55
C PRO A 443 2.97 -4.80 -17.34
N ALA A 444 4.11 -5.48 -17.11
CA ALA A 444 4.31 -6.89 -17.43
C ALA A 444 4.53 -7.65 -16.12
N SER A 445 4.78 -8.95 -16.15
CA SER A 445 5.00 -9.74 -14.94
C SER A 445 6.43 -10.29 -14.90
N CYS A 446 7.03 -10.31 -13.71
CA CYS A 446 8.32 -10.96 -13.47
C CYS A 446 8.39 -11.47 -12.01
N ASP A 447 9.46 -12.18 -11.69
CA ASP A 447 9.73 -12.74 -10.37
C ASP A 447 10.03 -11.72 -9.25
N ARG A 448 10.17 -10.43 -9.61
CA ARG A 448 10.53 -9.34 -8.69
C ARG A 448 9.39 -8.40 -8.37
N CYS A 449 8.19 -8.67 -8.87
CA CYS A 449 7.07 -7.74 -8.75
C CYS A 449 5.73 -8.45 -8.63
N THR A 450 4.72 -7.72 -8.20
CA THR A 450 3.33 -8.21 -8.15
C THR A 450 2.56 -7.63 -9.33
N ARG A 451 2.26 -8.47 -10.34
CA ARG A 451 1.51 -8.07 -11.55
C ARG A 451 2.06 -6.82 -12.24
N GLY A 452 3.38 -6.72 -12.38
CA GLY A 452 4.04 -5.61 -13.05
C GLY A 452 4.25 -4.35 -12.20
N TYR A 453 3.88 -4.36 -10.91
CA TYR A 453 4.08 -3.24 -10.00
C TYR A 453 4.97 -3.63 -8.83
N ARG A 454 5.80 -2.69 -8.38
CA ARG A 454 6.65 -2.84 -7.20
C ARG A 454 6.84 -1.50 -6.49
N GLY A 455 6.34 -1.39 -5.28
CA GLY A 455 6.37 -0.16 -4.51
C GLY A 455 5.37 0.88 -5.01
N ARG A 456 5.50 2.09 -4.51
CA ARG A 456 4.57 3.20 -4.76
C ARG A 456 5.33 4.45 -5.15
N VAL A 457 4.66 5.36 -5.85
CA VAL A 457 5.13 6.70 -6.20
C VAL A 457 4.13 7.73 -5.71
N GLY A 458 4.62 8.82 -5.12
CA GLY A 458 3.79 9.94 -4.69
C GLY A 458 3.26 10.75 -5.87
N ILE A 459 2.03 11.22 -5.76
CA ILE A 459 1.39 12.21 -6.64
C ILE A 459 1.04 13.39 -5.75
N PHE A 460 1.43 14.59 -6.14
CA PHE A 460 1.42 15.76 -5.27
C PHE A 460 0.75 16.99 -5.91
N GLN A 461 0.12 17.80 -5.06
CA GLN A 461 -0.35 19.15 -5.38
C GLN A 461 0.12 20.07 -4.25
N LEU A 462 0.99 21.02 -4.55
CA LEU A 462 1.52 21.98 -3.59
C LEU A 462 0.86 23.33 -3.81
N LEU A 463 0.06 23.79 -2.84
CA LEU A 463 -0.55 25.11 -2.80
C LEU A 463 0.28 26.03 -1.88
N PRO A 464 1.07 26.96 -2.43
CA PRO A 464 1.73 27.98 -1.64
C PRO A 464 0.72 29.07 -1.23
N MET A 465 0.84 29.59 -0.02
CA MET A 465 0.00 30.70 0.45
C MET A 465 0.49 32.04 -0.12
N THR A 466 0.18 32.27 -1.40
CA THR A 466 0.43 33.58 -2.04
C THR A 466 -0.50 34.66 -1.48
N ASP A 467 -0.23 35.94 -1.80
CA ASP A 467 -1.06 37.05 -1.31
C ASP A 467 -2.51 36.94 -1.79
N ASP A 468 -2.72 36.43 -3.02
CA ASP A 468 -4.06 36.20 -3.57
C ASP A 468 -4.79 35.07 -2.84
N VAL A 469 -4.12 33.94 -2.62
CA VAL A 469 -4.66 32.82 -1.84
C VAL A 469 -4.98 33.26 -0.41
N ARG A 470 -4.10 34.04 0.25
CA ARG A 470 -4.35 34.61 1.58
C ARG A 470 -5.58 35.50 1.62
N ARG A 471 -5.73 36.40 0.63
CA ARG A 471 -6.85 37.31 0.50
C ARG A 471 -8.17 36.56 0.32
N LEU A 472 -8.18 35.51 -0.54
CA LEU A 472 -9.34 34.66 -0.75
C LEU A 472 -9.68 33.88 0.52
N THR A 473 -8.68 33.30 1.18
CA THR A 473 -8.86 32.59 2.46
C THR A 473 -9.49 33.49 3.52
N ALA A 474 -9.00 34.74 3.66
CA ALA A 474 -9.52 35.70 4.63
C ALA A 474 -10.97 36.14 4.33
N ARG A 475 -11.46 35.97 3.11
CA ARG A 475 -12.84 36.24 2.67
C ARG A 475 -13.73 35.00 2.64
N GLU A 476 -13.24 33.87 3.15
CA GLU A 476 -13.96 32.59 3.14
C GLU A 476 -14.38 32.17 1.73
N ALA A 477 -13.49 32.39 0.73
CA ALA A 477 -13.72 31.98 -0.64
C ALA A 477 -13.83 30.44 -0.74
N THR A 478 -14.50 29.98 -1.77
CA THR A 478 -14.68 28.56 -2.05
C THR A 478 -13.35 27.88 -2.40
N SER A 479 -13.26 26.55 -2.20
CA SER A 479 -12.08 25.78 -2.59
C SER A 479 -11.74 25.94 -4.08
N HIS A 480 -12.75 26.10 -4.93
CA HIS A 480 -12.56 26.31 -6.38
C HIS A 480 -11.93 27.68 -6.71
N GLU A 481 -12.32 28.76 -6.02
CA GLU A 481 -11.69 30.07 -6.20
C GLU A 481 -10.24 30.07 -5.72
N ILE A 482 -9.97 29.37 -4.60
CA ILE A 482 -8.61 29.18 -4.07
C ILE A 482 -7.77 28.35 -5.04
N GLU A 483 -8.35 27.29 -5.64
CA GLU A 483 -7.68 26.47 -6.65
C GLU A 483 -7.31 27.28 -7.90
N ALA A 484 -8.24 28.10 -8.41
CA ALA A 484 -7.99 28.96 -9.55
C ALA A 484 -6.80 29.91 -9.28
N ALA A 485 -6.80 30.59 -8.14
CA ALA A 485 -5.69 31.48 -7.75
C ALA A 485 -4.37 30.71 -7.54
N GLY A 486 -4.42 29.51 -6.99
CA GLY A 486 -3.25 28.63 -6.87
C GLY A 486 -2.70 28.23 -8.23
N THR A 487 -3.55 27.88 -9.17
CA THR A 487 -3.18 27.49 -10.53
C THR A 487 -2.57 28.68 -11.31
N GLU A 488 -3.14 29.88 -11.18
CA GLU A 488 -2.57 31.11 -11.74
C GLU A 488 -1.18 31.40 -11.17
N ALA A 489 -0.93 31.04 -9.91
CA ALA A 489 0.38 31.14 -9.26
C ALA A 489 1.34 29.99 -9.58
N GLY A 490 0.95 29.05 -10.47
CA GLY A 490 1.78 27.94 -10.91
C GLY A 490 1.61 26.64 -10.11
N MET A 491 0.56 26.54 -9.26
CA MET A 491 0.19 25.27 -8.64
C MET A 491 -0.23 24.27 -9.72
N ARG A 492 0.33 23.09 -9.67
CA ARG A 492 -0.09 21.96 -10.50
C ARG A 492 -1.10 21.11 -9.73
N THR A 493 -2.10 20.62 -10.44
CA THR A 493 -3.11 19.70 -9.89
C THR A 493 -2.51 18.31 -9.65
N LEU A 494 -3.19 17.51 -8.82
CA LEU A 494 -2.82 16.08 -8.65
C LEU A 494 -2.84 15.32 -9.99
N TRP A 495 -3.79 15.67 -10.87
CA TRP A 495 -3.89 15.05 -12.18
C TRP A 495 -2.67 15.34 -13.06
N GLU A 496 -2.27 16.59 -13.16
CA GLU A 496 -1.10 17.01 -13.98
C GLU A 496 0.20 16.40 -13.46
N ASP A 497 0.43 16.37 -12.13
CA ASP A 497 1.60 15.69 -11.56
C ASP A 497 1.55 14.18 -11.79
N GLY A 498 0.36 13.57 -11.72
CA GLY A 498 0.15 12.17 -12.05
C GLY A 498 0.43 11.84 -13.51
N VAL A 499 0.01 12.70 -14.43
CA VAL A 499 0.29 12.58 -15.88
C VAL A 499 1.80 12.61 -16.14
N ASP A 500 2.56 13.50 -15.50
CA ASP A 500 4.02 13.52 -15.63
C ASP A 500 4.64 12.18 -15.18
N LYS A 501 4.10 11.56 -14.12
CA LYS A 501 4.57 10.25 -13.66
C LYS A 501 4.23 9.11 -14.65
N VAL A 502 3.10 9.22 -15.34
CA VAL A 502 2.73 8.29 -16.43
C VAL A 502 3.71 8.46 -17.60
N LEU A 503 3.98 9.69 -18.02
CA LEU A 503 4.93 9.99 -19.10
C LEU A 503 6.35 9.52 -18.78
N ALA A 504 6.77 9.67 -17.52
CA ALA A 504 8.06 9.16 -17.03
C ALA A 504 8.10 7.62 -16.90
N GLY A 505 6.99 6.92 -17.17
CA GLY A 505 6.90 5.47 -17.02
C GLY A 505 7.01 4.98 -15.58
N LEU A 506 6.68 5.83 -14.61
CA LEU A 506 6.67 5.46 -13.19
C LEU A 506 5.38 4.75 -12.79
N THR A 507 4.27 5.06 -13.44
CA THR A 507 2.96 4.44 -13.22
C THR A 507 2.18 4.34 -14.54
N THR A 508 0.94 3.90 -14.49
CA THR A 508 0.07 3.76 -15.67
C THR A 508 -1.12 4.70 -15.62
N VAL A 509 -1.77 4.90 -16.77
CA VAL A 509 -3.04 5.65 -16.88
C VAL A 509 -4.11 5.05 -16.00
N ASP A 510 -4.27 3.72 -16.03
CA ASP A 510 -5.28 3.03 -15.23
C ASP A 510 -5.06 3.20 -13.73
N GLU A 511 -3.80 3.14 -13.30
CA GLU A 511 -3.45 3.33 -11.90
C GLU A 511 -3.65 4.80 -11.46
N LEU A 512 -3.35 5.76 -12.32
CA LEU A 512 -3.62 7.17 -12.07
C LEU A 512 -5.13 7.41 -11.86
N ARG A 513 -5.95 6.87 -12.76
CA ARG A 513 -7.42 6.96 -12.65
C ARG A 513 -7.94 6.28 -11.39
N ARG A 514 -7.49 5.07 -11.08
CA ARG A 514 -7.87 4.36 -9.85
C ARG A 514 -7.55 5.15 -8.59
N THR A 515 -6.49 5.96 -8.63
CA THR A 515 -5.99 6.69 -7.46
C THR A 515 -6.65 8.05 -7.29
N LEU A 516 -7.06 8.71 -8.37
CA LEU A 516 -7.60 10.08 -8.35
C LEU A 516 -9.10 10.17 -8.61
N LEU A 517 -9.70 9.19 -9.29
CA LEU A 517 -11.13 9.11 -9.57
C LEU A 517 -11.79 7.99 -8.74
#